data_c36013f2fc255361e0fae29a6c79e9e7
#
_entry.id   c36013f2fc255361e0fae29a6c79e9e7
#
_cell.length_a   1.000
_cell.length_b   1.000
_cell.length_c   1.000
_cell.angle_alpha   90.00
_cell.angle_beta   90.00
_cell.angle_gamma   90.00
#
_symmetry.space_group_name_H-M   'P 1'
#
loop_
_entity.id
_entity.type
_entity.pdbx_description
1 polymer ?
#
loop_
_entity_poly.entity_id
_entity_poly.type
_entity_poly.pdbx_seq_one_letter_code
_entity_poly.pdbx_strand_id
1 'polypeptide(L)'
;MPAEPRGGFGYWRDPLFLICLAIYVINRTLIKPNLHHYSSFFHGHLNDTLTVPVALPIYLLVYRWIGFRPDDKPPRWWEIALHVAVWMTFFEWFGPVILRHGVYDPIDDWCIAGGGLIAWVVWQGAARRRAHRSGNEGIS
;
A
#
# COMPACT_ATOMS: atom_id res chain seq x y z
N MET A 1 5.41 27.34 16.65
CA MET A 1 4.99 26.18 15.84
C MET A 1 4.17 25.25 16.71
N PRO A 2 2.93 24.97 16.39
CA PRO A 2 2.19 23.96 17.13
C PRO A 2 2.91 22.62 16.98
N ALA A 3 3.14 21.95 18.12
CA ALA A 3 3.73 20.62 18.13
C ALA A 3 2.85 19.68 17.31
N GLU A 4 3.40 19.04 16.28
CA GLU A 4 2.69 18.00 15.56
C GLU A 4 2.23 16.91 16.53
N PRO A 5 0.98 16.47 16.46
CA PRO A 5 0.49 15.42 17.34
C PRO A 5 1.35 14.17 17.13
N ARG A 6 2.09 13.78 18.17
CA ARG A 6 2.91 12.56 18.21
C ARG A 6 2.00 11.34 18.00
N GLY A 7 1.83 10.90 16.76
CA GLY A 7 1.03 9.70 16.47
C GLY A 7 0.34 9.65 15.11
N GLY A 8 0.55 10.60 14.22
CA GLY A 8 -0.01 10.61 12.88
C GLY A 8 0.52 9.49 11.98
N PHE A 9 -0.19 9.23 10.87
CA PHE A 9 0.23 8.30 9.84
C PHE A 9 1.49 8.83 9.12
N GLY A 10 2.49 7.96 9.00
CA GLY A 10 3.83 8.37 8.55
C GLY A 10 3.96 8.63 7.05
N TYR A 11 2.91 8.34 6.24
CA TYR A 11 2.93 8.44 4.77
C TYR A 11 4.20 7.82 4.17
N TRP A 12 5.04 8.63 3.52
CA TRP A 12 6.30 8.19 2.92
C TRP A 12 7.37 7.75 3.94
N ARG A 13 7.19 8.02 5.26
CA ARG A 13 8.04 7.53 6.37
C ARG A 13 7.47 6.29 7.04
N ASP A 14 6.32 5.80 6.58
CA ASP A 14 5.72 4.59 7.14
C ASP A 14 6.61 3.38 6.89
N PRO A 15 6.90 2.55 7.92
CA PRO A 15 7.81 1.41 7.78
C PRO A 15 7.28 0.35 6.82
N LEU A 16 5.96 0.11 6.76
CA LEU A 16 5.39 -0.84 5.80
C LEU A 16 5.59 -0.35 4.37
N PHE A 17 5.34 0.95 4.12
CA PHE A 17 5.59 1.58 2.83
C PHE A 17 7.04 1.40 2.39
N LEU A 18 8.00 1.73 3.26
CA LEU A 18 9.42 1.67 2.94
C LEU A 18 9.89 0.23 2.66
N ILE A 19 9.43 -0.74 3.45
CA ILE A 19 9.76 -2.16 3.24
C ILE A 19 9.17 -2.65 1.92
N CYS A 20 7.89 -2.39 1.68
CA CYS A 20 7.22 -2.80 0.44
C CYS A 20 7.82 -2.12 -0.79
N LEU A 21 8.17 -0.85 -0.70
CA LEU A 21 8.85 -0.11 -1.78
C LEU A 21 10.23 -0.73 -2.07
N ALA A 22 11.02 -1.05 -1.05
CA ALA A 22 12.31 -1.68 -1.22
C ALA A 22 12.17 -3.05 -1.91
N ILE A 23 11.23 -3.89 -1.46
CA ILE A 23 10.95 -5.19 -2.07
C ILE A 23 10.49 -5.02 -3.53
N TYR A 24 9.59 -4.06 -3.79
CA TYR A 24 9.11 -3.76 -5.14
C TYR A 24 10.26 -3.39 -6.08
N VAL A 25 11.12 -2.47 -5.66
CA VAL A 25 12.27 -2.01 -6.45
C VAL A 25 13.25 -3.16 -6.68
N ILE A 26 13.61 -3.91 -5.65
CA ILE A 26 14.52 -5.07 -5.75
C ILE A 26 13.95 -6.11 -6.72
N ASN A 27 12.67 -6.46 -6.58
CA ASN A 27 12.03 -7.41 -7.48
C ASN A 27 12.03 -6.92 -8.93
N ARG A 28 11.74 -5.64 -9.15
CA ARG A 28 11.66 -5.06 -10.49
C ARG A 28 13.01 -4.92 -11.18
N THR A 29 14.05 -4.54 -10.43
CA THR A 29 15.36 -4.19 -10.99
C THR A 29 16.38 -5.32 -10.95
N LEU A 30 16.30 -6.22 -9.96
CA LEU A 30 17.29 -7.27 -9.76
C LEU A 30 16.70 -8.67 -10.03
N ILE A 31 15.54 -9.00 -9.50
CA ILE A 31 14.99 -10.35 -9.57
C ILE A 31 14.46 -10.63 -10.98
N LYS A 32 13.52 -9.79 -11.46
CA LYS A 32 12.92 -10.00 -12.78
C LYS A 32 13.91 -10.08 -13.95
N PRO A 33 14.92 -9.20 -14.07
CA PRO A 33 15.86 -9.28 -15.19
C PRO A 33 16.89 -10.41 -15.08
N ASN A 34 17.23 -10.86 -13.87
CA ASN A 34 18.39 -11.77 -13.68
C ASN A 34 17.99 -13.21 -13.34
N LEU A 35 16.79 -13.47 -12.86
CA LEU A 35 16.35 -14.76 -12.33
C LEU A 35 15.16 -15.32 -13.13
N HIS A 36 15.36 -15.59 -14.41
CA HIS A 36 14.30 -16.10 -15.31
C HIS A 36 13.69 -17.46 -14.90
N HIS A 37 14.35 -18.22 -14.05
CA HIS A 37 13.90 -19.55 -13.58
C HIS A 37 13.30 -19.54 -12.17
N TYR A 38 13.12 -18.36 -11.56
CA TYR A 38 12.53 -18.26 -10.23
C TYR A 38 11.00 -18.43 -10.29
N SER A 39 10.41 -18.75 -9.16
CA SER A 39 8.98 -19.01 -9.00
C SER A 39 8.12 -18.01 -9.80
N SER A 40 7.12 -18.52 -10.51
CA SER A 40 6.13 -17.74 -11.26
C SER A 40 5.50 -16.61 -10.44
N PHE A 41 5.32 -16.80 -9.13
CA PHE A 41 4.80 -15.79 -8.21
C PHE A 41 5.66 -14.54 -8.13
N PHE A 42 6.99 -14.68 -7.95
CA PHE A 42 7.91 -13.52 -7.89
C PHE A 42 7.98 -12.77 -9.21
N HIS A 43 7.83 -13.47 -10.33
CA HIS A 43 7.84 -12.85 -11.65
C HIS A 43 6.55 -12.11 -11.99
N GLY A 44 5.39 -12.69 -11.65
CA GLY A 44 4.07 -12.15 -12.00
C GLY A 44 3.46 -11.32 -10.86
N HIS A 45 3.22 -11.94 -9.74
CA HIS A 45 2.18 -11.51 -8.78
C HIS A 45 2.71 -10.76 -7.55
N LEU A 46 4.03 -10.83 -7.24
CA LEU A 46 4.58 -10.15 -6.06
C LEU A 46 4.38 -8.63 -6.14
N ASN A 47 4.65 -8.04 -7.30
CA ASN A 47 4.51 -6.59 -7.45
C ASN A 47 3.06 -6.14 -7.33
N ASP A 48 2.11 -6.96 -7.77
CA ASP A 48 0.68 -6.67 -7.66
C ASP A 48 0.23 -6.69 -6.19
N THR A 49 0.74 -7.64 -5.40
CA THR A 49 0.55 -7.67 -3.94
C THR A 49 1.11 -6.42 -3.26
N LEU A 50 2.23 -5.89 -3.73
CA LEU A 50 2.88 -4.71 -3.15
C LEU A 50 2.27 -3.39 -3.64
N THR A 51 1.41 -3.41 -4.66
CA THR A 51 0.86 -2.19 -5.29
C THR A 51 0.11 -1.32 -4.28
N VAL A 52 -0.80 -1.88 -3.50
CA VAL A 52 -1.60 -1.10 -2.53
C VAL A 52 -0.73 -0.53 -1.40
N PRO A 53 0.09 -1.31 -0.68
CA PRO A 53 0.93 -0.78 0.39
C PRO A 53 1.97 0.25 -0.09
N VAL A 54 2.38 0.21 -1.36
CA VAL A 54 3.30 1.21 -1.94
C VAL A 54 2.55 2.44 -2.46
N ALA A 55 1.45 2.27 -3.16
CA ALA A 55 0.76 3.40 -3.79
C ALA A 55 -0.10 4.19 -2.81
N LEU A 56 -0.81 3.52 -1.89
CA LEU A 56 -1.78 4.16 -1.02
C LEU A 56 -1.20 5.28 -0.13
N PRO A 57 -0.06 5.13 0.55
CA PRO A 57 0.53 6.21 1.34
C PRO A 57 0.81 7.47 0.52
N ILE A 58 1.22 7.31 -0.73
CA ILE A 58 1.49 8.42 -1.64
C ILE A 58 0.17 9.13 -2.01
N TYR A 59 -0.88 8.37 -2.34
CA TYR A 59 -2.19 8.95 -2.63
C TYR A 59 -2.78 9.68 -1.42
N LEU A 60 -2.66 9.10 -0.22
CA LEU A 60 -3.14 9.73 1.00
C LEU A 60 -2.38 11.03 1.31
N LEU A 61 -1.08 11.08 1.04
CA LEU A 61 -0.28 12.29 1.16
C LEU A 61 -0.77 13.38 0.19
N VAL A 62 -1.04 13.01 -1.07
CA VAL A 62 -1.60 13.93 -2.07
C VAL A 62 -2.97 14.42 -1.61
N TYR A 63 -3.85 13.53 -1.13
CA TYR A 63 -5.18 13.92 -0.62
C TYR A 63 -5.08 14.86 0.59
N ARG A 64 -4.09 14.66 1.45
CA ARG A 64 -3.77 15.58 2.53
C ARG A 64 -3.37 16.95 2.00
N TRP A 65 -2.51 16.98 1.01
CA TRP A 65 -1.94 18.20 0.44
C TRP A 65 -2.99 19.05 -0.29
N ILE A 66 -3.92 18.42 -1.01
CA ILE A 66 -5.03 19.11 -1.70
C ILE A 66 -6.25 19.39 -0.80
N GLY A 67 -6.17 19.07 0.50
CA GLY A 67 -7.21 19.37 1.48
C GLY A 67 -8.38 18.38 1.55
N PHE A 68 -8.36 17.29 0.78
CA PHE A 68 -9.39 16.25 0.85
C PHE A 68 -9.33 15.42 2.14
N ARG A 69 -8.18 15.39 2.79
CA ARG A 69 -7.96 14.63 4.01
C ARG A 69 -7.54 15.56 5.14
N PRO A 70 -8.42 15.86 6.12
CA PRO A 70 -8.14 16.83 7.17
C PRO A 70 -7.25 16.26 8.31
N ASP A 71 -7.15 14.93 8.41
CA ASP A 71 -6.46 14.26 9.52
C ASP A 71 -5.31 13.32 9.04
N ASP A 72 -4.35 13.09 9.93
CA ASP A 72 -3.23 12.17 9.71
C ASP A 72 -3.47 10.80 10.35
N LYS A 73 -4.72 10.33 10.36
CA LYS A 73 -5.07 9.00 10.85
C LYS A 73 -4.58 7.91 9.90
N PRO A 74 -4.43 6.67 10.36
CA PRO A 74 -4.18 5.53 9.49
C PRO A 74 -5.25 5.39 8.40
N PRO A 75 -4.93 4.77 7.26
CA PRO A 75 -5.89 4.57 6.18
C PRO A 75 -7.15 3.88 6.69
N ARG A 76 -8.31 4.41 6.30
CA ARG A 76 -9.60 3.80 6.61
C ARG A 76 -9.83 2.62 5.67
N TRP A 77 -10.64 1.65 6.11
CA TRP A 77 -10.94 0.47 5.30
C TRP A 77 -11.48 0.81 3.90
N TRP A 78 -12.34 1.82 3.80
CA TRP A 78 -12.91 2.23 2.51
C TRP A 78 -11.89 2.95 1.60
N GLU A 79 -10.90 3.65 2.16
CA GLU A 79 -9.79 4.23 1.39
C GLU A 79 -8.96 3.12 0.73
N ILE A 80 -8.70 2.04 1.47
CA ILE A 80 -8.00 0.86 0.96
C ILE A 80 -8.86 0.15 -0.09
N ALA A 81 -10.14 -0.10 0.21
CA ALA A 81 -11.06 -0.77 -0.71
C ALA A 81 -11.21 0.00 -2.03
N LEU A 82 -11.30 1.33 -1.96
CA LEU A 82 -11.33 2.18 -3.14
C LEU A 82 -10.07 2.03 -3.99
N HIS A 83 -8.89 2.03 -3.36
CA HIS A 83 -7.64 1.89 -4.10
C HIS A 83 -7.46 0.49 -4.68
N VAL A 84 -7.88 -0.55 -3.97
CA VAL A 84 -7.94 -1.92 -4.51
C VAL A 84 -8.82 -1.93 -5.77
N ALA A 85 -10.03 -1.40 -5.70
CA ALA A 85 -10.95 -1.35 -6.83
C ALA A 85 -10.39 -0.54 -8.02
N VAL A 86 -9.75 0.59 -7.75
CA VAL A 86 -9.10 1.43 -8.79
C VAL A 86 -7.98 0.65 -9.48
N TRP A 87 -7.11 -0.02 -8.73
CA TRP A 87 -6.01 -0.78 -9.31
C TRP A 87 -6.48 -2.00 -10.08
N MET A 88 -7.46 -2.76 -9.56
CA MET A 88 -8.07 -3.87 -10.27
C MET A 88 -8.66 -3.39 -11.60
N THR A 89 -9.47 -2.33 -11.57
CA THR A 89 -10.06 -1.75 -12.80
C THR A 89 -8.97 -1.26 -13.77
N PHE A 90 -7.89 -0.67 -13.25
CA PHE A 90 -6.79 -0.19 -14.09
C PHE A 90 -6.08 -1.35 -14.79
N PHE A 91 -5.78 -2.43 -14.10
CA PHE A 91 -5.10 -3.58 -14.70
C PHE A 91 -6.02 -4.41 -15.59
N GLU A 92 -7.31 -4.55 -15.23
CA GLU A 92 -8.28 -5.30 -16.02
C GLU A 92 -8.68 -4.58 -17.32
N TRP A 93 -8.88 -3.29 -17.23
CA TRP A 93 -9.54 -2.54 -18.30
C TRP A 93 -8.58 -1.63 -19.05
N PHE A 94 -7.84 -0.81 -18.32
CA PHE A 94 -6.97 0.19 -18.94
C PHE A 94 -5.76 -0.44 -19.62
N GLY A 95 -5.11 -1.42 -18.99
CA GLY A 95 -3.98 -2.12 -19.54
C GLY A 95 -4.29 -2.87 -20.83
N PRO A 96 -5.21 -3.85 -20.84
CA PRO A 96 -5.52 -4.65 -22.02
C PRO A 96 -6.26 -3.87 -23.10
N VAL A 97 -7.24 -3.03 -22.73
CA VAL A 97 -8.15 -2.37 -23.72
C VAL A 97 -7.51 -1.14 -24.34
N ILE A 98 -6.87 -0.28 -23.53
CA ILE A 98 -6.35 1.01 -24.00
C ILE A 98 -4.89 0.92 -24.41
N LEU A 99 -4.06 0.31 -23.60
CA LEU A 99 -2.62 0.18 -23.89
C LEU A 99 -2.30 -1.01 -24.80
N ARG A 100 -3.26 -1.91 -25.02
CA ARG A 100 -3.07 -3.18 -25.77
C ARG A 100 -1.87 -3.98 -25.27
N HIS A 101 -1.56 -3.86 -23.99
CA HIS A 101 -0.44 -4.51 -23.33
C HIS A 101 -0.94 -5.31 -22.15
N GLY A 102 -0.50 -6.57 -22.07
CA GLY A 102 -0.83 -7.49 -20.99
C GLY A 102 -2.00 -8.42 -21.33
N VAL A 103 -2.07 -9.50 -20.57
CA VAL A 103 -3.18 -10.45 -20.56
C VAL A 103 -3.82 -10.35 -19.20
N TYR A 104 -5.14 -10.28 -19.16
CA TYR A 104 -5.88 -10.32 -17.90
C TYR A 104 -5.60 -11.63 -17.16
N ASP A 105 -5.15 -11.53 -15.93
CA ASP A 105 -4.97 -12.68 -15.04
C ASP A 105 -5.75 -12.44 -13.73
N PRO A 106 -6.79 -13.24 -13.45
CA PRO A 106 -7.56 -13.11 -12.22
C PRO A 106 -6.74 -13.26 -10.95
N ILE A 107 -5.56 -13.87 -11.03
CA ILE A 107 -4.65 -14.02 -9.88
C ILE A 107 -4.09 -12.67 -9.45
N ASP A 108 -3.86 -11.76 -10.39
CA ASP A 108 -3.37 -10.41 -10.10
C ASP A 108 -4.34 -9.63 -9.23
N ASP A 109 -5.64 -9.77 -9.47
CA ASP A 109 -6.70 -9.16 -8.66
C ASP A 109 -6.70 -9.66 -7.22
N TRP A 110 -6.56 -10.97 -7.03
CA TRP A 110 -6.43 -11.56 -5.70
C TRP A 110 -5.16 -11.12 -4.99
N CYS A 111 -4.07 -10.92 -5.73
CA CYS A 111 -2.81 -10.41 -5.18
C CYS A 111 -2.95 -8.95 -4.74
N ILE A 112 -3.60 -8.10 -5.52
CA ILE A 112 -3.87 -6.70 -5.17
C ILE A 112 -4.79 -6.63 -3.94
N ALA A 113 -5.87 -7.41 -3.92
CA ALA A 113 -6.78 -7.47 -2.78
C ALA A 113 -6.09 -7.98 -1.50
N GLY A 114 -5.27 -9.03 -1.63
CA GLY A 114 -4.45 -9.56 -0.54
C GLY A 114 -3.46 -8.55 0.01
N GLY A 115 -2.78 -7.81 -0.85
CA GLY A 115 -1.89 -6.71 -0.48
C GLY A 115 -2.61 -5.60 0.28
N GLY A 116 -3.81 -5.23 -0.16
CA GLY A 116 -4.68 -4.28 0.53
C GLY A 116 -5.09 -4.76 1.91
N LEU A 117 -5.46 -6.03 2.05
CA LEU A 117 -5.83 -6.64 3.34
C LEU A 117 -4.65 -6.66 4.31
N ILE A 118 -3.47 -7.07 3.87
CA ILE A 118 -2.24 -7.07 4.68
C ILE A 118 -1.94 -5.64 5.15
N ALA A 119 -1.97 -4.68 4.26
CA ALA A 119 -1.74 -3.28 4.58
C ALA A 119 -2.74 -2.76 5.64
N TRP A 120 -4.02 -3.08 5.50
CA TRP A 120 -5.04 -2.72 6.48
C TRP A 120 -4.77 -3.31 7.85
N VAL A 121 -4.48 -4.60 7.94
CA VAL A 121 -4.20 -5.29 9.21
C VAL A 121 -2.98 -4.68 9.90
N VAL A 122 -1.90 -4.43 9.16
CA VAL A 122 -0.65 -3.87 9.72
C VAL A 122 -0.87 -2.44 10.22
N TRP A 123 -1.50 -1.57 9.44
CA TRP A 123 -1.71 -0.18 9.83
C TRP A 123 -2.71 -0.03 10.98
N GLN A 124 -3.79 -0.81 10.99
CA GLN A 124 -4.74 -0.81 12.11
C GLN A 124 -4.12 -1.38 13.38
N GLY A 125 -3.33 -2.44 13.26
CA GLY A 125 -2.59 -3.02 14.39
C GLY A 125 -1.58 -2.03 14.98
N ALA A 126 -0.83 -1.32 14.14
CA ALA A 126 0.09 -0.28 14.58
C ALA A 126 -0.62 0.89 15.28
N ALA A 127 -1.77 1.30 14.74
CA ALA A 127 -2.58 2.37 15.34
C ALA A 127 -3.10 2.00 16.73
N ARG A 128 -3.63 0.79 16.89
CA ARG A 128 -4.11 0.28 18.19
C ARG A 128 -2.98 0.20 19.24
N ARG A 129 -1.80 -0.27 18.85
CA ARG A 129 -0.62 -0.32 19.74
C ARG A 129 -0.18 1.07 20.20
N ARG A 130 -0.22 2.07 19.33
CA ARG A 130 0.09 3.47 19.69
C ARG A 130 -0.92 4.04 20.68
N ALA A 131 -2.22 3.80 20.45
CA ALA A 131 -3.29 4.23 21.35
C ALA A 131 -3.16 3.62 22.75
N HIS A 132 -2.80 2.34 22.87
CA HIS A 132 -2.56 1.69 24.16
C HIS A 132 -1.34 2.27 24.92
N ARG A 133 -0.28 2.62 24.21
CA ARG A 133 0.91 3.22 24.85
C ARG A 133 0.63 4.61 25.41
N SER A 134 -0.04 5.46 24.64
CA SER A 134 -0.38 6.82 25.11
C SER A 134 -1.39 6.82 26.26
N GLY A 135 -2.28 5.84 26.35
CA GLY A 135 -3.19 5.69 27.49
C GLY A 135 -2.48 5.29 28.81
N ASN A 136 -1.38 4.56 28.71
CA ASN A 136 -0.64 4.08 29.89
C ASN A 136 0.33 5.14 30.46
N GLU A 137 0.82 6.06 29.61
CA GLU A 137 1.70 7.16 30.03
C GLU A 137 0.94 8.31 30.73
N GLY A 138 -0.38 8.36 30.59
CA GLY A 138 -1.25 9.36 31.25
C GLY A 138 -1.71 8.99 32.67
N ILE A 139 -1.34 7.80 33.17
CA ILE A 139 -1.77 7.29 34.51
C ILE A 139 -0.60 7.27 35.50
N SER A 140 0.61 7.61 35.10
CA SER A 140 1.79 7.76 35.95
C SER A 140 2.10 9.24 36.14
#